data_1697b1befa54cd087f597ae01fa3f54c
#
_entry.id   1697b1befa54cd087f597ae01fa3f54c
#
_cell.length_a   1.000
_cell.length_b   1.000
_cell.length_c   1.000
_cell.angle_alpha   90.00
_cell.angle_beta   90.00
_cell.angle_gamma   90.00
#
_symmetry.space_group_name_H-M   'P 1'
#
loop_
_entity.id
_entity.type
_entity.pdbx_description
1 polymer ?
#
loop_
_entity_poly.entity_id
_entity_poly.type
_entity_poly.pdbx_seq_one_letter_code
_entity_poly.pdbx_strand_id
1 'polypeptide(L)'
;MTTTEDQKLAEEAMIWVKQNQKQIVADFAGRYLPAPEKSISIFMAGSPGAGKTEFSRRLIEKQFGADTKYIMRIDPDEIRETLPCYAPGKSHIFQSAVSVTVEKIHDHALGKNKSFVLDGTLTNIEKARENIQRSLAKGRVVLVEYIYQDPFVAWDFTKKREVVEGRNIPRDVFINQFFLARENAMILKKEFRKDLTLDVVTRNISTNDYQYWFNVDNIDNCIKDGYSKEDLRKGL
;
A
#
# COMPACT_ATOMS: atom_id res chain seq x y z
N MET A 1 -16.89 12.58 15.14
CA MET A 1 -17.97 11.62 15.51
C MET A 1 -18.64 11.20 14.22
N THR A 2 -18.80 9.90 13.98
CA THR A 2 -19.49 9.36 12.81
C THR A 2 -20.99 9.62 13.00
N THR A 3 -21.63 10.26 12.04
CA THR A 3 -23.07 10.55 12.13
C THR A 3 -23.91 9.29 11.81
N THR A 4 -25.19 9.28 12.16
CA THR A 4 -26.10 8.17 11.77
C THR A 4 -26.16 8.02 10.25
N GLU A 5 -26.06 9.11 9.49
CA GLU A 5 -26.00 9.11 8.04
C GLU A 5 -24.71 8.46 7.52
N ASP A 6 -23.55 8.75 8.14
CA ASP A 6 -22.28 8.12 7.80
C ASP A 6 -22.27 6.60 8.05
N GLN A 7 -22.92 6.16 9.15
CA GLN A 7 -23.09 4.73 9.44
C GLN A 7 -23.92 4.04 8.38
N LYS A 8 -25.05 4.64 7.99
CA LYS A 8 -25.92 4.12 6.93
C LYS A 8 -25.17 4.02 5.60
N LEU A 9 -24.41 5.04 5.24
CA LEU A 9 -23.60 5.06 4.01
C LEU A 9 -22.51 3.96 4.01
N ALA A 10 -21.87 3.73 5.15
CA ALA A 10 -20.89 2.64 5.31
C ALA A 10 -21.53 1.26 5.13
N GLU A 11 -22.74 1.06 5.69
CA GLU A 11 -23.50 -0.19 5.57
C GLU A 11 -23.93 -0.42 4.12
N GLU A 12 -24.48 0.60 3.44
CA GLU A 12 -24.87 0.54 2.04
C GLU A 12 -23.71 0.18 1.13
N ALA A 13 -22.54 0.81 1.32
CA ALA A 13 -21.33 0.51 0.58
C ALA A 13 -20.88 -0.95 0.79
N MET A 14 -20.94 -1.44 2.04
CA MET A 14 -20.58 -2.82 2.35
C MET A 14 -21.55 -3.82 1.73
N ILE A 15 -22.86 -3.57 1.76
CA ILE A 15 -23.88 -4.41 1.14
C ILE A 15 -23.62 -4.47 -0.36
N TRP A 16 -23.41 -3.32 -0.99
CA TRP A 16 -23.15 -3.25 -2.43
C TRP A 16 -21.89 -4.03 -2.83
N VAL A 17 -20.77 -3.89 -2.10
CA VAL A 17 -19.55 -4.66 -2.34
C VAL A 17 -19.81 -6.15 -2.24
N LYS A 18 -20.54 -6.62 -1.21
CA LYS A 18 -20.86 -8.04 -1.05
C LYS A 18 -21.71 -8.59 -2.20
N GLN A 19 -22.65 -7.82 -2.68
CA GLN A 19 -23.54 -8.22 -3.79
C GLN A 19 -22.83 -8.23 -5.15
N ASN A 20 -21.90 -7.30 -5.37
CA ASN A 20 -21.22 -7.10 -6.65
C ASN A 20 -19.79 -7.65 -6.70
N GLN A 21 -19.37 -8.41 -5.70
CA GLN A 21 -17.99 -8.84 -5.49
C GLN A 21 -17.35 -9.53 -6.70
N LYS A 22 -18.12 -10.43 -7.38
CA LYS A 22 -17.64 -11.14 -8.56
C LYS A 22 -17.39 -10.20 -9.73
N GLN A 23 -18.30 -9.23 -9.93
CA GLN A 23 -18.19 -8.26 -11.00
C GLN A 23 -17.03 -7.31 -10.77
N ILE A 24 -16.89 -6.76 -9.56
CA ILE A 24 -15.77 -5.89 -9.17
C ILE A 24 -14.42 -6.56 -9.43
N VAL A 25 -14.28 -7.82 -9.01
CA VAL A 25 -13.05 -8.58 -9.23
C VAL A 25 -12.81 -8.84 -10.71
N ALA A 26 -13.85 -9.17 -11.48
CA ALA A 26 -13.73 -9.38 -12.92
C ALA A 26 -13.32 -8.10 -13.66
N ASP A 27 -13.93 -6.97 -13.36
CA ASP A 27 -13.65 -5.67 -13.98
C ASP A 27 -12.23 -5.18 -13.64
N PHE A 28 -11.82 -5.36 -12.39
CA PHE A 28 -10.48 -4.94 -11.94
C PHE A 28 -9.38 -5.87 -12.46
N ALA A 29 -9.54 -7.18 -12.27
CA ALA A 29 -8.50 -8.16 -12.51
C ALA A 29 -8.56 -8.80 -13.91
N GLY A 30 -9.69 -8.70 -14.63
CA GLY A 30 -9.89 -9.37 -15.92
C GLY A 30 -8.93 -8.94 -17.01
N ARG A 31 -8.46 -7.69 -16.97
CA ARG A 31 -7.49 -7.14 -17.94
C ARG A 31 -6.05 -7.67 -17.77
N TYR A 32 -5.76 -8.32 -16.65
CA TYR A 32 -4.42 -8.84 -16.37
C TYR A 32 -4.33 -10.32 -16.64
N LEU A 33 -3.19 -10.75 -17.18
CA LEU A 33 -2.90 -12.15 -17.47
C LEU A 33 -2.20 -12.83 -16.30
N PRO A 34 -2.28 -14.18 -16.18
CA PRO A 34 -1.43 -14.94 -15.29
C PRO A 34 0.04 -14.73 -15.62
N ALA A 35 0.91 -14.77 -14.62
CA ALA A 35 2.34 -14.67 -14.83
C ALA A 35 2.82 -15.83 -15.73
N PRO A 36 3.66 -15.56 -16.76
CA PRO A 36 4.15 -16.59 -17.67
C PRO A 36 5.13 -17.56 -16.98
N GLU A 37 5.79 -17.06 -15.94
CA GLU A 37 6.72 -17.81 -15.10
C GLU A 37 6.28 -17.75 -13.63
N LYS A 38 7.23 -17.62 -12.72
CA LYS A 38 6.97 -17.48 -11.28
C LYS A 38 6.33 -16.15 -10.99
N SER A 39 5.15 -16.15 -10.40
CA SER A 39 4.44 -14.91 -10.06
C SER A 39 5.10 -14.17 -8.89
N ILE A 40 4.95 -12.87 -8.88
CA ILE A 40 5.58 -11.95 -7.92
C ILE A 40 4.50 -11.29 -7.08
N SER A 41 4.73 -11.19 -5.79
CA SER A 41 3.94 -10.42 -4.83
C SER A 41 4.79 -9.29 -4.27
N ILE A 42 4.46 -8.05 -4.62
CA ILE A 42 5.15 -6.86 -4.12
C ILE A 42 4.22 -6.14 -3.14
N PHE A 43 4.70 -5.93 -1.94
CA PHE A 43 4.00 -5.18 -0.90
C PHE A 43 4.70 -3.84 -0.68
N MET A 44 3.98 -2.75 -0.91
CA MET A 44 4.52 -1.42 -0.62
C MET A 44 4.48 -1.14 0.86
N ALA A 45 5.50 -0.47 1.38
CA ALA A 45 5.62 -0.03 2.75
C ALA A 45 6.08 1.43 2.81
N GLY A 46 5.68 2.17 3.84
CA GLY A 46 6.09 3.56 4.05
C GLY A 46 4.95 4.45 4.53
N SER A 47 5.30 5.63 5.05
CA SER A 47 4.33 6.59 5.57
C SER A 47 3.36 7.12 4.52
N PRO A 48 2.21 7.67 4.88
CA PRO A 48 1.45 8.52 3.99
C PRO A 48 2.35 9.64 3.43
N GLY A 49 2.14 10.04 2.18
CA GLY A 49 2.96 11.07 1.54
C GLY A 49 4.39 10.67 1.17
N ALA A 50 4.83 9.43 1.41
CA ALA A 50 6.18 8.98 1.05
C ALA A 50 6.41 8.78 -0.46
N GLY A 51 5.38 8.89 -1.30
CA GLY A 51 5.51 8.71 -2.75
C GLY A 51 5.37 7.27 -3.23
N LYS A 52 4.72 6.38 -2.44
CA LYS A 52 4.51 4.97 -2.80
C LYS A 52 3.77 4.78 -4.12
N THR A 53 2.72 5.54 -4.34
CA THR A 53 1.89 5.45 -5.56
C THR A 53 2.70 5.82 -6.81
N GLU A 54 3.48 6.89 -6.79
CA GLU A 54 4.36 7.28 -7.87
C GLU A 54 5.43 6.23 -8.11
N PHE A 55 6.02 5.72 -7.03
CA PHE A 55 7.03 4.67 -7.13
C PHE A 55 6.47 3.37 -7.69
N SER A 56 5.31 2.90 -7.21
CA SER A 56 4.69 1.66 -7.70
C SER A 56 4.36 1.71 -9.19
N ARG A 57 3.88 2.85 -9.70
CA ARG A 57 3.65 3.09 -11.12
C ARG A 57 4.97 3.04 -11.92
N ARG A 58 5.98 3.76 -11.43
CA ARG A 58 7.32 3.76 -12.04
C ARG A 58 7.96 2.36 -12.03
N LEU A 59 7.82 1.62 -10.94
CA LEU A 59 8.32 0.24 -10.82
C LEU A 59 7.70 -0.65 -11.89
N ILE A 60 6.38 -0.61 -12.04
CA ILE A 60 5.66 -1.38 -13.05
C ILE A 60 6.13 -0.99 -14.46
N GLU A 61 6.19 0.29 -14.76
CA GLU A 61 6.63 0.77 -16.06
C GLU A 61 8.08 0.36 -16.40
N LYS A 62 9.00 0.51 -15.44
CA LYS A 62 10.42 0.23 -15.64
C LYS A 62 10.74 -1.26 -15.70
N GLN A 63 10.11 -2.08 -14.85
CA GLN A 63 10.41 -3.51 -14.75
C GLN A 63 9.61 -4.36 -15.74
N PHE A 64 8.40 -3.93 -16.08
CA PHE A 64 7.51 -4.71 -16.94
C PHE A 64 7.34 -4.08 -18.34
N GLY A 65 7.63 -2.80 -18.54
CA GLY A 65 7.59 -2.14 -19.86
C GLY A 65 6.30 -2.44 -20.62
N ALA A 66 6.41 -3.12 -21.77
CA ALA A 66 5.28 -3.55 -22.58
C ALA A 66 4.44 -4.69 -21.93
N ASP A 67 4.98 -5.35 -20.91
CA ASP A 67 4.37 -6.52 -20.25
C ASP A 67 3.58 -6.15 -18.99
N THR A 68 3.14 -4.91 -18.87
CA THR A 68 2.28 -4.44 -17.75
C THR A 68 1.00 -5.25 -17.57
N LYS A 69 0.55 -5.96 -18.61
CA LYS A 69 -0.57 -6.90 -18.55
C LYS A 69 -0.34 -8.09 -17.60
N TYR A 70 0.90 -8.38 -17.20
CA TYR A 70 1.25 -9.47 -16.28
C TYR A 70 1.38 -9.05 -14.83
N ILE A 71 1.25 -7.75 -14.54
CA ILE A 71 1.34 -7.26 -13.16
C ILE A 71 0.18 -6.31 -12.83
N MET A 72 -0.54 -6.63 -11.79
CA MET A 72 -1.71 -5.89 -11.33
C MET A 72 -1.32 -4.95 -10.19
N ARG A 73 -1.66 -3.67 -10.29
CA ARG A 73 -1.53 -2.75 -9.17
C ARG A 73 -2.84 -2.70 -8.39
N ILE A 74 -2.81 -3.13 -7.14
CA ILE A 74 -3.94 -3.12 -6.22
C ILE A 74 -3.79 -1.90 -5.33
N ASP A 75 -4.49 -0.83 -5.66
CA ASP A 75 -4.47 0.43 -4.91
C ASP A 75 -5.83 0.64 -4.21
N PRO A 76 -5.85 0.67 -2.87
CA PRO A 76 -7.06 0.94 -2.11
C PRO A 76 -7.72 2.28 -2.44
N ASP A 77 -6.95 3.29 -2.85
CA ASP A 77 -7.48 4.61 -3.18
C ASP A 77 -8.21 4.58 -4.54
N GLU A 78 -7.63 3.95 -5.57
CA GLU A 78 -8.30 3.73 -6.86
C GLU A 78 -9.58 2.87 -6.70
N ILE A 79 -9.52 1.84 -5.87
CA ILE A 79 -10.69 0.98 -5.58
C ILE A 79 -11.80 1.79 -4.90
N ARG A 80 -11.45 2.68 -3.98
CA ARG A 80 -12.43 3.53 -3.27
C ARG A 80 -13.25 4.39 -4.23
N GLU A 81 -12.59 4.96 -5.23
CA GLU A 81 -13.24 5.81 -6.25
C GLU A 81 -14.26 5.06 -7.11
N THR A 82 -14.16 3.73 -7.19
CA THR A 82 -15.13 2.90 -7.92
C THR A 82 -16.38 2.55 -7.12
N LEU A 83 -16.40 2.83 -5.81
CA LEU A 83 -17.55 2.52 -4.98
C LEU A 83 -18.70 3.53 -5.23
N PRO A 84 -19.95 3.04 -5.39
CA PRO A 84 -21.09 3.95 -5.52
C PRO A 84 -21.23 4.81 -4.27
N CYS A 85 -21.69 6.03 -4.47
CA CYS A 85 -21.87 7.02 -3.42
C CYS A 85 -20.57 7.50 -2.75
N TYR A 86 -19.38 7.13 -3.27
CA TYR A 86 -18.14 7.70 -2.79
C TYR A 86 -18.12 9.21 -2.99
N ALA A 87 -17.80 9.93 -1.92
CA ALA A 87 -17.59 11.37 -1.95
C ALA A 87 -16.23 11.71 -1.32
N PRO A 88 -15.44 12.57 -1.97
CA PRO A 88 -14.23 13.14 -1.37
C PRO A 88 -14.55 13.75 0.02
N GLY A 89 -13.64 13.61 0.97
CA GLY A 89 -13.86 14.05 2.36
C GLY A 89 -14.53 13.03 3.29
N LYS A 90 -15.21 12.01 2.74
CA LYS A 90 -15.82 10.91 3.50
C LYS A 90 -15.07 9.57 3.34
N SER A 91 -13.81 9.58 2.93
CA SER A 91 -13.02 8.37 2.61
C SER A 91 -12.93 7.36 3.76
N HIS A 92 -12.97 7.82 5.02
CA HIS A 92 -12.92 6.96 6.20
C HIS A 92 -14.16 6.06 6.34
N ILE A 93 -15.33 6.50 5.84
CA ILE A 93 -16.59 5.76 5.87
C ILE A 93 -16.49 4.48 5.02
N PHE A 94 -15.79 4.58 3.89
CA PHE A 94 -15.65 3.48 2.92
C PHE A 94 -14.53 2.50 3.22
N GLN A 95 -13.74 2.75 4.28
CA GLN A 95 -12.53 1.97 4.55
C GLN A 95 -12.79 0.47 4.68
N SER A 96 -13.87 0.07 5.34
CA SER A 96 -14.22 -1.35 5.51
C SER A 96 -14.61 -2.01 4.18
N ALA A 97 -15.42 -1.33 3.36
CA ALA A 97 -15.82 -1.81 2.03
C ALA A 97 -14.62 -1.94 1.08
N VAL A 98 -13.72 -0.94 1.10
CA VAL A 98 -12.46 -0.97 0.35
C VAL A 98 -11.58 -2.13 0.79
N SER A 99 -11.42 -2.34 2.10
CA SER A 99 -10.59 -3.43 2.64
C SER A 99 -11.09 -4.81 2.19
N VAL A 100 -12.40 -5.04 2.19
CA VAL A 100 -13.02 -6.29 1.70
C VAL A 100 -12.76 -6.43 0.20
N THR A 101 -12.91 -5.36 -0.57
CA THR A 101 -12.68 -5.39 -2.03
C THR A 101 -11.22 -5.70 -2.36
N VAL A 102 -10.26 -5.02 -1.71
CA VAL A 102 -8.82 -5.29 -1.83
C VAL A 102 -8.51 -6.76 -1.53
N GLU A 103 -9.09 -7.30 -0.45
CA GLU A 103 -8.87 -8.70 -0.09
C GLU A 103 -9.36 -9.66 -1.18
N LYS A 104 -10.54 -9.42 -1.76
CA LYS A 104 -11.07 -10.27 -2.83
C LYS A 104 -10.27 -10.19 -4.13
N ILE A 105 -9.77 -9.00 -4.48
CA ILE A 105 -8.87 -8.85 -5.62
C ILE A 105 -7.55 -9.57 -5.35
N HIS A 106 -7.00 -9.46 -4.14
CA HIS A 106 -5.80 -10.17 -3.72
C HIS A 106 -5.99 -11.69 -3.74
N ASP A 107 -7.10 -12.22 -3.21
CA ASP A 107 -7.48 -13.63 -3.28
C ASP A 107 -7.51 -14.13 -4.73
N HIS A 108 -8.11 -13.35 -5.62
CA HIS A 108 -8.16 -13.67 -7.05
C HIS A 108 -6.75 -13.69 -7.66
N ALA A 109 -5.90 -12.71 -7.34
CA ALA A 109 -4.52 -12.68 -7.83
C ALA A 109 -3.73 -13.92 -7.42
N LEU A 110 -3.84 -14.32 -6.15
CA LEU A 110 -3.22 -15.54 -5.63
C LEU A 110 -3.78 -16.80 -6.29
N GLY A 111 -5.11 -16.89 -6.46
CA GLY A 111 -5.79 -18.05 -7.03
C GLY A 111 -5.59 -18.22 -8.54
N LYS A 112 -5.30 -17.12 -9.26
CA LYS A 112 -5.12 -17.10 -10.72
C LYS A 112 -3.67 -16.87 -11.15
N ASN A 113 -2.71 -17.05 -10.24
CA ASN A 113 -1.28 -16.88 -10.48
C ASN A 113 -0.91 -15.54 -11.15
N LYS A 114 -1.57 -14.45 -10.79
CA LYS A 114 -1.29 -13.11 -11.30
C LYS A 114 -0.27 -12.41 -10.41
N SER A 115 0.76 -11.79 -11.00
CA SER A 115 1.66 -10.91 -10.25
C SER A 115 0.93 -9.65 -9.83
N PHE A 116 1.32 -9.08 -8.68
CA PHE A 116 0.71 -7.85 -8.19
C PHE A 116 1.68 -6.98 -7.38
N VAL A 117 1.37 -5.69 -7.37
CA VAL A 117 1.83 -4.70 -6.40
C VAL A 117 0.64 -4.32 -5.53
N LEU A 118 0.72 -4.58 -4.23
CA LEU A 118 -0.27 -4.12 -3.25
C LEU A 118 0.20 -2.79 -2.65
N ASP A 119 -0.46 -1.71 -3.05
CA ASP A 119 -0.15 -0.35 -2.57
C ASP A 119 -0.75 -0.15 -1.18
N GLY A 120 0.10 -0.08 -0.18
CA GLY A 120 -0.29 0.03 1.22
C GLY A 120 0.83 0.62 2.08
N THR A 121 0.55 0.81 3.37
CA THR A 121 1.54 1.36 4.32
C THR A 121 2.33 0.30 5.07
N LEU A 122 1.90 -0.95 5.04
CA LEU A 122 2.43 -2.08 5.83
C LEU A 122 2.30 -1.89 7.36
N THR A 123 1.41 -1.02 7.83
CA THR A 123 1.29 -0.67 9.26
C THR A 123 0.50 -1.69 10.09
N ASN A 124 -0.32 -2.52 9.45
CA ASN A 124 -0.97 -3.65 10.10
C ASN A 124 -0.12 -4.91 9.93
N ILE A 125 0.68 -5.24 10.95
CA ILE A 125 1.66 -6.33 10.86
C ILE A 125 1.00 -7.70 10.70
N GLU A 126 -0.14 -7.95 11.37
CA GLU A 126 -0.82 -9.25 11.28
C GLU A 126 -1.33 -9.49 9.86
N LYS A 127 -1.97 -8.48 9.27
CA LYS A 127 -2.45 -8.57 7.88
C LYS A 127 -1.30 -8.71 6.88
N ALA A 128 -0.20 -7.98 7.09
CA ALA A 128 0.98 -8.07 6.25
C ALA A 128 1.62 -9.46 6.33
N ARG A 129 1.76 -10.01 7.55
CA ARG A 129 2.27 -11.36 7.80
C ARG A 129 1.42 -12.41 7.09
N GLU A 130 0.11 -12.37 7.28
CA GLU A 130 -0.83 -13.28 6.63
C GLU A 130 -0.69 -13.24 5.10
N ASN A 131 -0.66 -12.05 4.50
CA ASN A 131 -0.53 -11.88 3.06
C ASN A 131 0.79 -12.41 2.51
N ILE A 132 1.90 -12.20 3.22
CA ILE A 132 3.22 -12.76 2.88
C ILE A 132 3.19 -14.29 2.96
N GLN A 133 2.69 -14.86 4.06
CA GLN A 133 2.56 -16.31 4.24
C GLN A 133 1.74 -16.95 3.12
N ARG A 134 0.61 -16.35 2.78
CA ARG A 134 -0.26 -16.82 1.67
C ARG A 134 0.45 -16.78 0.32
N SER A 135 1.27 -15.75 0.08
CA SER A 135 2.08 -15.64 -1.14
C SER A 135 3.16 -16.72 -1.18
N LEU A 136 3.91 -16.91 -0.09
CA LEU A 136 4.95 -17.93 0.03
C LEU A 136 4.38 -19.34 -0.12
N ALA A 137 3.23 -19.63 0.48
CA ALA A 137 2.52 -20.91 0.36
C ALA A 137 2.11 -21.24 -1.09
N LYS A 138 2.03 -20.24 -1.97
CA LYS A 138 1.81 -20.40 -3.42
C LYS A 138 3.11 -20.45 -4.22
N GLY A 139 4.28 -20.52 -3.57
CA GLY A 139 5.57 -20.57 -4.22
C GLY A 139 5.97 -19.29 -4.95
N ARG A 140 5.38 -18.14 -4.62
CA ARG A 140 5.61 -16.83 -5.26
C ARG A 140 6.94 -16.22 -4.82
N VAL A 141 7.49 -15.35 -5.64
CA VAL A 141 8.53 -14.41 -5.19
C VAL A 141 7.87 -13.31 -4.37
N VAL A 142 8.41 -13.00 -3.20
CA VAL A 142 7.82 -12.01 -2.29
C VAL A 142 8.80 -10.90 -2.00
N LEU A 143 8.38 -9.65 -2.28
CA LEU A 143 9.14 -8.43 -2.05
C LEU A 143 8.34 -7.47 -1.15
N VAL A 144 9.06 -6.76 -0.29
CA VAL A 144 8.60 -5.56 0.38
C VAL A 144 9.43 -4.39 -0.14
N GLU A 145 8.75 -3.39 -0.71
CA GLU A 145 9.35 -2.14 -1.15
C GLU A 145 9.07 -1.06 -0.09
N TYR A 146 10.07 -0.76 0.73
CA TYR A 146 9.98 0.29 1.74
C TYR A 146 10.38 1.63 1.14
N ILE A 147 9.41 2.52 0.98
CA ILE A 147 9.61 3.86 0.44
C ILE A 147 9.76 4.84 1.60
N TYR A 148 10.94 5.40 1.72
CA TYR A 148 11.25 6.42 2.70
C TYR A 148 11.17 7.82 2.09
N GLN A 149 10.58 8.71 2.84
CA GLN A 149 10.64 10.15 2.64
C GLN A 149 10.84 10.82 4.00
N ASP A 150 11.57 11.93 4.03
CA ASP A 150 11.66 12.76 5.22
C ASP A 150 10.25 13.04 5.78
N PRO A 151 10.00 12.86 7.09
CA PRO A 151 8.66 12.92 7.65
C PRO A 151 8.00 14.29 7.52
N PHE A 152 8.76 15.40 7.52
CA PHE A 152 8.20 16.73 7.33
C PHE A 152 7.73 16.92 5.88
N VAL A 153 8.55 16.47 4.93
CA VAL A 153 8.19 16.48 3.50
C VAL A 153 6.99 15.58 3.22
N ALA A 154 6.97 14.38 3.79
CA ALA A 154 5.85 13.44 3.65
C ALA A 154 4.55 13.99 4.26
N TRP A 155 4.66 14.70 5.40
CA TRP A 155 3.53 15.36 6.01
C TRP A 155 2.96 16.48 5.14
N ASP A 156 3.82 17.32 4.57
CA ASP A 156 3.41 18.37 3.64
C ASP A 156 2.64 17.81 2.43
N PHE A 157 3.12 16.69 1.85
CA PHE A 157 2.40 16.01 0.78
C PHE A 157 1.06 15.45 1.25
N THR A 158 1.01 14.90 2.46
CA THR A 158 -0.24 14.42 3.06
C THR A 158 -1.25 15.55 3.23
N LYS A 159 -0.81 16.72 3.68
CA LYS A 159 -1.67 17.90 3.81
C LYS A 159 -2.13 18.48 2.46
N LYS A 160 -1.25 18.49 1.46
CA LYS A 160 -1.64 18.90 0.10
C LYS A 160 -2.70 17.96 -0.50
N ARG A 161 -2.56 16.66 -0.30
CA ARG A 161 -3.58 15.68 -0.71
C ARG A 161 -4.90 15.85 0.03
N GLU A 162 -4.88 16.22 1.30
CA GLU A 162 -6.10 16.54 2.06
C GLU A 162 -6.90 17.65 1.39
N VAL A 163 -6.22 18.73 0.95
CA VAL A 163 -6.88 19.85 0.26
C VAL A 163 -7.50 19.43 -1.07
N VAL A 164 -6.80 18.59 -1.84
CA VAL A 164 -7.24 18.18 -3.19
C VAL A 164 -8.28 17.05 -3.15
N GLU A 165 -8.05 16.04 -2.30
CA GLU A 165 -8.81 14.79 -2.26
C GLU A 165 -9.79 14.72 -1.08
N GLY A 166 -9.75 15.68 -0.17
CA GLY A 166 -10.57 15.69 1.05
C GLY A 166 -10.21 14.57 2.05
N ARG A 167 -9.07 13.93 1.89
CA ARG A 167 -8.63 12.81 2.72
C ARG A 167 -7.80 13.29 3.90
N ASN A 168 -8.45 13.50 5.04
CA ASN A 168 -7.76 13.86 6.27
C ASN A 168 -7.06 12.66 6.91
N ILE A 169 -5.77 12.82 7.25
CA ILE A 169 -5.02 11.90 8.10
C ILE A 169 -4.60 12.69 9.35
N PRO A 170 -5.11 12.30 10.55
CA PRO A 170 -4.71 12.96 11.79
C PRO A 170 -3.19 12.84 12.02
N ARG A 171 -2.58 13.90 12.56
CA ARG A 171 -1.12 13.97 12.80
C ARG A 171 -0.58 12.76 13.57
N ASP A 172 -1.21 12.37 14.67
CA ASP A 172 -0.73 11.23 15.46
C ASP A 172 -0.85 9.90 14.69
N VAL A 173 -1.84 9.77 13.80
CA VAL A 173 -1.98 8.61 12.91
C VAL A 173 -0.82 8.58 11.91
N PHE A 174 -0.50 9.74 11.30
CA PHE A 174 0.65 9.87 10.42
C PHE A 174 1.96 9.48 11.11
N ILE A 175 2.23 10.05 12.30
CA ILE A 175 3.43 9.76 13.08
C ILE A 175 3.53 8.26 13.40
N ASN A 176 2.45 7.65 13.86
CA ASN A 176 2.43 6.22 14.15
C ASN A 176 2.68 5.37 12.88
N GLN A 177 2.07 5.73 11.76
CA GLN A 177 2.27 5.01 10.49
C GLN A 177 3.70 5.16 9.96
N PHE A 178 4.34 6.31 10.15
CA PHE A 178 5.75 6.51 9.78
C PHE A 178 6.67 5.51 10.47
N PHE A 179 6.55 5.35 11.78
CA PHE A 179 7.40 4.41 12.53
C PHE A 179 7.00 2.95 12.31
N LEU A 180 5.69 2.64 12.36
CA LEU A 180 5.20 1.28 12.20
C LEU A 180 5.54 0.67 10.84
N ALA A 181 5.52 1.46 9.75
CA ALA A 181 5.87 0.95 8.43
C ALA A 181 7.31 0.43 8.38
N ARG A 182 8.25 1.16 9.00
CA ARG A 182 9.67 0.78 9.12
C ARG A 182 9.86 -0.42 10.03
N GLU A 183 9.29 -0.35 11.23
CA GLU A 183 9.39 -1.41 12.23
C GLU A 183 8.82 -2.74 11.69
N ASN A 184 7.63 -2.71 11.13
CA ASN A 184 6.98 -3.90 10.58
C ASN A 184 7.76 -4.50 9.42
N ALA A 185 8.33 -3.69 8.52
CA ALA A 185 9.15 -4.19 7.43
C ALA A 185 10.38 -4.94 7.94
N MET A 186 11.05 -4.42 8.97
CA MET A 186 12.20 -5.09 9.61
C MET A 186 11.79 -6.36 10.36
N ILE A 187 10.66 -6.34 11.08
CA ILE A 187 10.14 -7.54 11.78
C ILE A 187 9.85 -8.64 10.76
N LEU A 188 9.14 -8.32 9.68
CA LEU A 188 8.79 -9.29 8.63
C LEU A 188 10.05 -9.82 7.93
N LYS A 189 11.03 -8.97 7.62
CA LYS A 189 12.31 -9.42 7.05
C LYS A 189 13.04 -10.40 7.98
N LYS A 190 13.08 -10.12 9.27
CA LYS A 190 13.68 -10.99 10.28
C LYS A 190 12.94 -12.33 10.40
N GLU A 191 11.60 -12.31 10.30
CA GLU A 191 10.74 -13.50 10.39
C GLU A 191 10.90 -14.40 9.17
N PHE A 192 10.78 -13.84 7.96
CA PHE A 192 10.80 -14.59 6.70
C PHE A 192 12.20 -14.75 6.08
N ARG A 193 13.19 -14.01 6.55
CA ARG A 193 14.62 -14.13 6.16
C ARG A 193 14.81 -14.11 4.64
N LYS A 194 15.38 -15.22 4.09
CA LYS A 194 15.67 -15.37 2.65
C LYS A 194 14.42 -15.48 1.75
N ASP A 195 13.28 -15.82 2.33
CA ASP A 195 12.04 -15.99 1.58
C ASP A 195 11.33 -14.66 1.31
N LEU A 196 11.78 -13.58 1.96
CA LEU A 196 11.33 -12.21 1.75
C LEU A 196 12.50 -11.33 1.32
N THR A 197 12.39 -10.69 0.18
CA THR A 197 13.28 -9.59 -0.22
C THR A 197 12.74 -8.28 0.35
N LEU A 198 13.58 -7.51 1.04
CA LEU A 198 13.27 -6.16 1.52
C LEU A 198 14.15 -5.17 0.78
N ASP A 199 13.55 -4.33 -0.03
CA ASP A 199 14.23 -3.25 -0.71
C ASP A 199 13.87 -1.91 -0.06
N VAL A 200 14.83 -0.99 -0.04
CA VAL A 200 14.66 0.36 0.51
C VAL A 200 14.85 1.36 -0.61
N VAL A 201 13.96 2.32 -0.70
CA VAL A 201 13.99 3.36 -1.72
C VAL A 201 13.79 4.72 -1.07
N THR A 202 14.64 5.68 -1.43
CA THR A 202 14.43 7.09 -1.13
C THR A 202 14.29 7.89 -2.41
N ARG A 203 13.58 9.02 -2.34
CA ARG A 203 13.45 9.96 -3.45
C ARG A 203 13.91 11.34 -3.01
N ASN A 204 14.85 11.90 -3.76
CA ASN A 204 15.16 13.31 -3.66
C ASN A 204 14.11 14.11 -4.45
N ILE A 205 13.34 14.93 -3.75
CA ILE A 205 12.25 15.71 -4.38
C ILE A 205 12.80 16.79 -5.32
N SER A 206 13.95 17.40 -4.98
CA SER A 206 14.52 18.50 -5.76
C SER A 206 15.09 18.05 -7.10
N THR A 207 15.75 16.87 -7.13
CA THR A 207 16.37 16.33 -8.35
C THR A 207 15.52 15.26 -9.02
N ASN A 208 14.47 14.78 -8.34
CA ASN A 208 13.65 13.63 -8.75
C ASN A 208 14.44 12.32 -8.90
N ASP A 209 15.62 12.23 -8.26
CA ASP A 209 16.43 11.03 -8.25
C ASP A 209 16.00 10.06 -7.17
N TYR A 210 16.18 8.76 -7.48
CA TYR A 210 15.91 7.68 -6.56
C TYR A 210 17.22 7.01 -6.16
N GLN A 211 17.35 6.72 -4.87
CA GLN A 211 18.42 5.89 -4.33
C GLN A 211 17.82 4.57 -3.86
N TYR A 212 18.52 3.46 -4.16
CA TYR A 212 18.03 2.10 -3.93
C TYR A 212 19.04 1.31 -3.10
N TRP A 213 18.53 0.53 -2.17
CA TRP A 213 19.26 -0.53 -1.46
C TRP A 213 18.45 -1.81 -1.60
N PHE A 214 19.08 -2.83 -2.15
CA PHE A 214 18.41 -4.10 -2.46
C PHE A 214 18.67 -5.14 -1.39
N ASN A 215 17.65 -5.91 -1.06
CA ASN A 215 17.68 -7.05 -0.15
C ASN A 215 18.38 -6.75 1.18
N VAL A 216 17.98 -5.66 1.82
CA VAL A 216 18.56 -5.25 3.10
C VAL A 216 18.00 -6.06 4.27
N ASP A 217 18.84 -6.32 5.28
CA ASP A 217 18.40 -6.97 6.52
C ASP A 217 17.92 -5.95 7.56
N ASN A 218 18.40 -4.70 7.47
CA ASN A 218 18.05 -3.64 8.41
C ASN A 218 17.99 -2.28 7.70
N ILE A 219 16.83 -1.65 7.74
CA ILE A 219 16.58 -0.32 7.16
C ILE A 219 17.44 0.75 7.80
N ASP A 220 17.77 0.62 9.09
CA ASP A 220 18.60 1.58 9.83
C ASP A 220 20.04 1.70 9.30
N ASN A 221 20.49 0.73 8.51
CA ASN A 221 21.77 0.84 7.83
C ASN A 221 21.73 1.77 6.61
N CYS A 222 20.54 1.95 6.02
CA CYS A 222 20.30 2.77 4.83
C CYS A 222 19.81 4.18 5.19
N ILE A 223 18.94 4.28 6.19
CA ILE A 223 18.27 5.53 6.58
C ILE A 223 18.72 5.93 7.98
N LYS A 224 19.40 7.07 8.08
CA LYS A 224 19.98 7.63 9.32
C LYS A 224 19.21 8.88 9.78
N ASP A 225 17.90 8.80 9.90
CA ASP A 225 17.06 9.96 10.20
C ASP A 225 17.00 10.33 11.70
N GLY A 226 17.08 9.36 12.60
CA GLY A 226 17.18 9.60 14.05
C GLY A 226 15.98 10.29 14.72
N TYR A 227 14.85 10.45 14.03
CA TYR A 227 13.65 11.08 14.58
C TYR A 227 13.01 10.23 15.68
N SER A 228 12.53 10.88 16.73
CA SER A 228 11.60 10.31 17.70
C SER A 228 10.15 10.74 17.44
N LYS A 229 9.19 10.01 18.04
CA LYS A 229 7.77 10.41 17.97
C LYS A 229 7.53 11.79 18.57
N GLU A 230 8.33 12.16 19.59
CA GLU A 230 8.22 13.46 20.26
C GLU A 230 8.75 14.60 19.39
N ASP A 231 9.84 14.36 18.66
CA ASP A 231 10.38 15.33 17.70
C ASP A 231 9.33 15.64 16.63
N LEU A 232 8.71 14.60 16.08
CA LEU A 232 7.67 14.79 15.07
C LEU A 232 6.39 15.46 15.62
N ARG A 233 6.00 15.16 16.88
CA ARG A 233 4.87 15.86 17.48
C ARG A 233 5.10 17.35 17.70
N LYS A 234 6.36 17.76 17.94
CA LYS A 234 6.73 19.17 18.11
C LYS A 234 6.90 19.91 16.79
N GLY A 235 7.35 19.20 15.75
CA GLY A 235 7.71 19.83 14.48
C GLY A 235 6.63 19.78 13.39
N LEU A 236 5.66 18.88 13.46
CA LEU A 236 4.50 18.77 12.56
C LEU A 236 3.29 19.48 13.16
#